data_c2097cf480326362a1c30c53cc9c2d40
#
_entry.id   c2097cf480326362a1c30c53cc9c2d40
#
_cell.length_a   1.000
_cell.length_b   1.000
_cell.length_c   1.000
_cell.angle_alpha   90.00
_cell.angle_beta   90.00
_cell.angle_gamma   90.00
#
_symmetry.space_group_name_H-M   'P 1'
#
loop_
_entity.id
_entity.type
_entity.pdbx_description
1 polymer ?
#
loop_
_entity_poly.entity_id
_entity_poly.type
_entity_poly.pdbx_seq_one_letter_code
_entity_poly.pdbx_strand_id
1 'polypeptide(L)' 'MNKLLALLQILIKQTDENHKLTTNQLIEKLAEQGISAHRNTIPADIRKLRDAGYDITCDKSTQNKYFLAAEDWNPQR' A
#
# COMPACT_ATOMS: atom_id res chain seq x y z
N MET A 1 6.61 8.36 13.58
CA MET A 1 6.79 7.20 12.68
C MET A 1 6.66 7.65 11.24
N ASN A 2 7.41 7.03 10.35
CA ASN A 2 7.39 7.40 8.94
C ASN A 2 6.11 6.89 8.27
N LYS A 3 5.36 7.79 7.66
CA LYS A 3 4.11 7.43 6.99
C LYS A 3 4.34 6.42 5.86
N LEU A 4 5.39 6.61 5.09
CA LEU A 4 5.70 5.69 4.00
C LEU A 4 5.98 4.29 4.50
N LEU A 5 6.77 4.17 5.57
CA LEU A 5 7.07 2.88 6.16
C LEU A 5 5.82 2.21 6.72
N ALA A 6 4.97 2.99 7.39
CA ALA A 6 3.72 2.47 7.92
C ALA A 6 2.81 1.96 6.79
N LEU A 7 2.71 2.72 5.70
CA LEU A 7 1.91 2.32 4.55
C LEU A 7 2.46 1.03 3.94
N LEU A 8 3.77 0.94 3.79
CA LEU A 8 4.40 -0.26 3.27
C LEU A 8 4.11 -1.48 4.14
N GLN A 9 4.20 -1.34 5.45
CA GLN A 9 3.93 -2.45 6.35
C GLN A 9 2.48 -2.90 6.27
N ILE A 10 1.55 -1.98 6.12
CA ILE A 10 0.15 -2.32 5.94
C ILE A 10 -0.02 -3.17 4.67
N LEU A 11 0.61 -2.74 3.57
CA LEU A 11 0.52 -3.47 2.32
C LEU A 11 1.15 -4.86 2.44
N ILE A 12 2.29 -4.97 3.09
CA ILE A 12 2.96 -6.27 3.24
C ILE A 12 2.12 -7.22 4.09
N LYS A 13 1.56 -6.73 5.18
CA LYS A 13 0.92 -7.59 6.17
C LYS A 13 -0.55 -7.83 5.89
N GLN A 14 -1.24 -6.90 5.26
CA GLN A 14 -2.68 -6.93 5.14
C GLN A 14 -3.21 -7.00 3.72
N THR A 15 -2.33 -7.03 2.73
CA THR A 15 -2.76 -7.16 1.34
C THR A 15 -2.06 -8.30 0.63
N ASP A 16 -2.71 -8.83 -0.39
CA ASP A 16 -2.15 -9.78 -1.33
C ASP A 16 -3.03 -9.77 -2.58
N GLU A 17 -2.82 -10.71 -3.49
CA GLU A 17 -3.60 -10.76 -4.73
C GLU A 17 -5.09 -10.95 -4.47
N ASN A 18 -5.44 -11.60 -3.37
CA ASN A 18 -6.82 -11.89 -3.03
C ASN A 18 -7.42 -10.89 -2.04
N HIS A 19 -6.58 -10.04 -1.43
CA HIS A 19 -7.01 -9.09 -0.41
C HIS A 19 -6.43 -7.72 -0.75
N LYS A 20 -7.24 -6.89 -1.38
CA LYS A 20 -6.83 -5.57 -1.82
C LYS A 20 -7.47 -4.52 -0.92
N LEU A 21 -6.77 -3.43 -0.68
CA LEU A 21 -7.28 -2.33 0.14
C LEU A 21 -7.51 -1.10 -0.73
N THR A 22 -8.65 -0.46 -0.52
CA THR A 22 -8.96 0.80 -1.20
C THR A 22 -8.16 1.93 -0.56
N THR A 23 -8.14 3.08 -1.27
CA THR A 23 -7.49 4.27 -0.72
C THR A 23 -8.06 4.61 0.66
N ASN A 24 -9.38 4.57 0.81
CA ASN A 24 -10.01 4.89 2.09
C ASN A 24 -9.61 3.91 3.18
N GLN A 25 -9.51 2.62 2.83
CA GLN A 25 -9.09 1.62 3.81
C GLN A 25 -7.65 1.83 4.25
N LEU A 26 -6.77 2.21 3.32
CA LEU A 26 -5.41 2.54 3.68
C LEU A 26 -5.35 3.73 4.63
N ILE A 27 -6.15 4.76 4.36
CA ILE A 27 -6.22 5.92 5.23
C ILE A 27 -6.70 5.53 6.63
N GLU A 28 -7.72 4.68 6.70
CA GLU A 28 -8.23 4.22 8.00
C GLU A 28 -7.18 3.44 8.78
N LYS A 29 -6.43 2.58 8.09
CA LYS A 29 -5.41 1.79 8.75
C LYS A 29 -4.27 2.67 9.26
N LEU A 30 -3.91 3.68 8.50
CA LEU A 30 -2.91 4.64 8.96
C LEU A 30 -3.42 5.43 10.16
N ALA A 31 -4.69 5.81 10.14
CA ALA A 31 -5.28 6.54 11.25
C ALA A 31 -5.27 5.71 12.54
N GLU A 32 -5.44 4.40 12.42
CA GLU A 32 -5.36 3.52 13.59
C GLU A 32 -3.98 3.56 14.24
N GLN A 33 -2.97 3.91 13.47
CA GLN A 33 -1.60 4.05 13.98
C GLN A 33 -1.28 5.49 14.37
N GLY A 34 -2.28 6.37 14.36
CA GLY A 34 -2.08 7.77 14.70
C GLY A 34 -1.49 8.59 13.57
N ILE A 35 -1.55 8.09 12.35
CA ILE A 35 -0.98 8.76 11.19
C ILE A 35 -2.10 9.32 10.33
N SER A 36 -2.05 10.64 10.10
CA SER A 36 -3.03 11.31 9.26
C SER A 36 -2.59 11.25 7.79
N ALA A 37 -3.49 10.86 6.91
CA ALA A 37 -3.20 10.76 5.49
C ALA A 37 -4.39 11.25 4.68
N HIS A 38 -4.11 11.77 3.49
CA HIS A 38 -5.13 12.28 2.58
C HIS A 38 -5.19 11.44 1.32
N ARG A 39 -6.39 11.40 0.73
CA ARG A 39 -6.61 10.64 -0.50
C ARG A 39 -5.66 11.05 -1.62
N ASN A 40 -5.34 12.34 -1.68
CA ASN A 40 -4.49 12.84 -2.75
C ASN A 40 -3.03 12.45 -2.59
N THR A 41 -2.60 12.12 -1.38
CA THR A 41 -1.21 11.76 -1.13
C THR A 41 -0.95 10.26 -1.25
N ILE A 42 -1.99 9.44 -1.12
CA ILE A 42 -1.81 7.99 -1.19
C ILE A 42 -1.19 7.55 -2.53
N PRO A 43 -1.69 8.00 -3.69
CA PRO A 43 -1.07 7.60 -4.95
C PRO A 43 0.40 8.01 -5.06
N ALA A 44 0.75 9.19 -4.54
CA ALA A 44 2.13 9.65 -4.57
C ALA A 44 3.02 8.79 -3.67
N ASP A 45 2.51 8.43 -2.50
CA ASP A 45 3.26 7.55 -1.59
C ASP A 45 3.44 6.16 -2.19
N ILE A 46 2.41 5.64 -2.83
CA ILE A 46 2.50 4.34 -3.52
C ILE A 46 3.57 4.40 -4.61
N ARG A 47 3.60 5.50 -5.37
CA ARG A 47 4.61 5.65 -6.42
C ARG A 47 6.03 5.65 -5.84
N LYS A 48 6.22 6.33 -4.71
CA LYS A 48 7.53 6.35 -4.05
C LYS A 48 7.97 4.95 -3.63
N LEU A 49 7.05 4.16 -3.13
CA LEU A 49 7.36 2.78 -2.74
C LEU A 49 7.68 1.92 -3.97
N ARG A 50 6.93 2.10 -5.05
CA ARG A 50 7.22 1.37 -6.29
C ARG A 50 8.59 1.74 -6.84
N ASP A 51 8.94 3.02 -6.78
CA ASP A 51 10.26 3.48 -7.23
C ASP A 51 11.38 2.89 -6.37
N ALA A 52 11.07 2.57 -5.12
CA ALA A 52 12.03 1.94 -4.22
C ALA A 52 12.20 0.44 -4.46
N GLY A 53 11.39 -0.13 -5.37
CA GLY A 53 11.52 -1.53 -5.76
C GLY A 53 10.42 -2.45 -5.25
N TYR A 54 9.39 -1.93 -4.59
CA TYR A 54 8.29 -2.74 -4.12
C TYR A 54 7.23 -2.93 -5.20
N ASP A 55 6.75 -4.15 -5.35
CA ASP A 55 5.81 -4.49 -6.42
C ASP A 55 4.38 -4.24 -5.98
N ILE A 56 4.01 -2.99 -5.92
CA ILE A 56 2.67 -2.58 -5.53
C ILE A 56 1.82 -2.38 -6.79
N THR A 57 0.67 -3.05 -6.82
CA THR A 57 -0.24 -2.97 -7.95
C THR A 57 -1.48 -2.18 -7.56
N CYS A 58 -1.98 -1.38 -8.48
CA CYS A 58 -3.23 -0.65 -8.33
C CYS A 58 -4.28 -1.28 -9.24
N ASP A 59 -5.33 -1.82 -8.64
CA ASP A 59 -6.46 -2.37 -9.38
C ASP A 59 -7.52 -1.28 -9.51
N LYS A 60 -7.84 -0.89 -10.73
CA LYS A 60 -8.74 0.21 -11.00
C LYS A 60 -10.11 -0.22 -11.54
N SER A 61 -10.52 -1.44 -11.28
CA SER A 61 -11.74 -1.98 -11.87
C SER A 61 -13.01 -1.20 -11.47
N THR A 62 -13.28 -1.09 -10.18
CA THR A 62 -14.43 -0.31 -9.70
C THR A 62 -13.99 0.90 -8.91
N GLN A 63 -12.94 0.75 -8.14
CA GLN A 63 -12.30 1.84 -7.41
C GLN A 63 -10.84 1.48 -7.24
N ASN A 64 -10.01 2.46 -6.93
CA ASN A 64 -8.58 2.21 -6.78
C ASN A 64 -8.33 1.34 -5.55
N LYS A 65 -7.80 0.16 -5.78
CA LYS A 65 -7.41 -0.78 -4.73
C LYS A 65 -5.94 -1.10 -4.90
N TYR A 66 -5.24 -1.20 -3.81
CA TYR A 66 -3.81 -1.44 -3.84
C TYR A 66 -3.47 -2.74 -3.15
N PHE A 67 -2.48 -3.44 -3.67
CA PHE A 67 -1.97 -4.65 -3.02
C PHE A 67 -0.52 -4.85 -3.37
N LEU A 68 0.18 -5.57 -2.51
CA LEU A 68 1.56 -5.96 -2.72
C LEU A 68 1.59 -7.47 -2.93
N ALA A 69 2.07 -7.88 -4.10
CA ALA A 69 2.17 -9.31 -4.44
C ALA A 69 3.42 -9.89 -3.77
N ALA A 70 3.37 -10.00 -2.46
CA ALA A 70 4.54 -10.37 -1.66
C ALA A 70 5.05 -11.77 -1.98
N GLU A 71 4.16 -12.64 -2.37
CA GLU A 71 4.53 -14.04 -2.66
C GLU A 71 5.38 -14.19 -3.91
N ASP A 72 5.29 -13.20 -4.81
CA ASP A 72 6.10 -13.21 -6.02
C ASP A 72 7.45 -12.55 -5.80
N TRP A 73 7.61 -11.88 -4.67
CA TRP A 73 8.82 -11.17 -4.37
C TRP A 73 9.79 -12.09 -3.64
N ASN A 74 10.95 -12.27 -4.21
CA ASN A 74 11.96 -13.13 -3.61
C ASN A 74 13.31 -12.41 -3.65
N PRO A 75 13.76 -11.88 -2.54
CA PRO A 75 15.00 -11.11 -2.51
C PRO A 75 16.25 -11.97 -2.73
N GLN A 76 16.11 -13.27 -2.70
CA GLN A 76 17.24 -14.18 -2.85
C GLN A 76 17.52 -14.58 -4.28
N ARG A 77 16.68 -14.17 -5.19
CA ARG A 77 16.92 -14.42 -6.60
C ARG A 77 17.99 -13.49 -7.14
#